data_710c7c38223604f66167f1dcd22c52f1
#
_entry.id   710c7c38223604f66167f1dcd22c52f1
#
_cell.length_a   1.000
_cell.length_b   1.000
_cell.length_c   1.000
_cell.angle_alpha   90.00
_cell.angle_beta   90.00
_cell.angle_gamma   90.00
#
_symmetry.space_group_name_H-M   'P 1'
#
loop_
_entity.id
_entity.type
_entity.pdbx_description
1 polymer ?
#
loop_
_entity_poly.entity_id
_entity_poly.type
_entity_poly.pdbx_seq_one_letter_code
_entity_poly.pdbx_strand_id
1 'polypeptide(L)'
;MHFFYPPIRMDLVEISYPDNVSKNVLERTKTISKNMGRSVVVLKKETPGFIVNRMLAALVDEAYELYDEGIAEFEDIDIAIKKGLNHPLGPFELSDYSGLDIHYYAKLKKFEESGDLRDKPKTFLKEKVLKGDLGVKTGKGFYKYNKE
;
A
#
# COMPACT_ATOMS: atom_id res chain seq x y z
N MET A 1 2.67 16.47 -6.19
CA MET A 1 2.66 16.22 -4.74
C MET A 1 1.67 15.08 -4.45
N HIS A 2 2.11 14.09 -3.71
CA HIS A 2 1.31 12.93 -3.29
C HIS A 2 1.13 12.97 -1.77
N PHE A 3 -0.11 13.04 -1.33
CA PHE A 3 -0.51 13.07 0.08
C PHE A 3 -1.03 11.71 0.51
N PHE A 4 -0.87 11.37 1.79
CA PHE A 4 -1.38 10.12 2.36
C PHE A 4 -2.71 10.33 3.07
N TYR A 5 -3.57 9.34 2.99
CA TYR A 5 -4.89 9.41 3.60
C TYR A 5 -4.87 8.83 5.03
N PRO A 6 -5.55 9.45 5.99
CA PRO A 6 -6.20 10.76 5.91
C PRO A 6 -5.19 11.90 6.04
N PRO A 7 -5.22 12.91 5.15
CA PRO A 7 -4.19 13.94 5.08
C PRO A 7 -4.12 14.84 6.32
N ILE A 8 -5.12 14.79 7.18
CA ILE A 8 -5.13 15.51 8.46
C ILE A 8 -4.24 14.83 9.52
N ARG A 9 -3.99 13.52 9.39
CA ARG A 9 -3.17 12.73 10.33
C ARG A 9 -1.79 12.37 9.79
N MET A 10 -1.73 12.16 8.48
CA MET A 10 -0.49 11.75 7.81
C MET A 10 0.26 12.99 7.34
N ASP A 11 1.43 13.25 7.88
CA ASP A 11 2.22 14.46 7.62
C ASP A 11 3.16 14.34 6.42
N LEU A 12 3.32 13.15 5.83
CA LEU A 12 4.21 12.92 4.70
C LEU A 12 3.63 13.45 3.39
N VAL A 13 4.49 14.10 2.61
CA VAL A 13 4.26 14.45 1.19
C VAL A 13 5.42 13.95 0.36
N GLU A 14 5.13 13.16 -0.65
CA GLU A 14 6.08 12.77 -1.68
C GLU A 14 5.93 13.71 -2.89
N ILE A 15 7.06 14.26 -3.35
CA ILE A 15 7.11 15.13 -4.51
C ILE A 15 7.83 14.40 -5.63
N SER A 16 7.14 14.19 -6.74
CA SER A 16 7.72 13.79 -8.02
C SER A 16 7.57 14.92 -9.02
N TYR A 17 8.54 15.08 -9.89
CA TYR A 17 8.56 16.14 -10.90
C TYR A 17 9.23 15.66 -12.19
N PRO A 18 8.75 16.08 -13.37
CA PRO A 18 9.41 15.79 -14.63
C PRO A 18 10.69 16.60 -14.80
N ASP A 19 11.61 16.14 -15.66
CA ASP A 19 12.94 16.72 -15.83
C ASP A 19 12.94 18.19 -16.29
N ASN A 20 11.85 18.64 -16.94
CA ASN A 20 11.71 20.01 -17.43
C ASN A 20 11.24 21.02 -16.35
N VAL A 21 11.00 20.59 -15.13
CA VAL A 21 10.61 21.49 -14.04
C VAL A 21 11.81 22.27 -13.52
N SER A 22 11.67 23.59 -13.44
CA SER A 22 12.74 24.45 -12.92
C SER A 22 13.02 24.18 -11.44
N LYS A 23 14.27 24.30 -11.02
CA LYS A 23 14.68 24.19 -9.62
C LYS A 23 13.89 25.13 -8.69
N ASN A 24 13.56 26.33 -9.17
CA ASN A 24 12.77 27.30 -8.41
C ASN A 24 11.36 26.76 -8.08
N VAL A 25 10.68 26.15 -9.05
CA VAL A 25 9.36 25.54 -8.82
C VAL A 25 9.46 24.42 -7.79
N LEU A 26 10.47 23.56 -7.89
CA LEU A 26 10.68 22.48 -6.92
C LEU A 26 10.91 23.04 -5.49
N GLU A 27 11.79 24.04 -5.34
CA GLU A 27 12.08 24.63 -4.01
C GLU A 27 10.85 25.35 -3.42
N ARG A 28 10.07 26.05 -4.25
CA ARG A 28 8.79 26.63 -3.82
C ARG A 28 7.80 25.58 -3.37
N THR A 29 7.67 24.47 -4.10
CA THR A 29 6.79 23.34 -3.76
C THR A 29 7.19 22.71 -2.42
N LYS A 30 8.49 22.50 -2.20
CA LYS A 30 9.03 22.03 -0.92
C LYS A 30 8.72 22.99 0.23
N THR A 31 8.92 24.28 0.00
CA THR A 31 8.66 25.33 1.00
C THR A 31 7.16 25.35 1.37
N ILE A 32 6.27 25.32 0.38
CA ILE A 32 4.82 25.30 0.61
C ILE A 32 4.46 24.07 1.45
N SER A 33 4.96 22.89 1.07
CA SER A 33 4.67 21.63 1.81
C SER A 33 5.15 21.70 3.26
N LYS A 34 6.36 22.25 3.50
CA LYS A 34 6.89 22.44 4.87
C LYS A 34 6.06 23.44 5.67
N ASN A 35 5.61 24.54 5.05
CA ASN A 35 4.76 25.54 5.71
C ASN A 35 3.38 24.97 6.08
N MET A 36 2.94 23.91 5.38
CA MET A 36 1.75 23.13 5.74
C MET A 36 2.01 22.10 6.86
N GLY A 37 3.19 22.15 7.49
CA GLY A 37 3.57 21.18 8.55
C GLY A 37 3.89 19.77 8.01
N ARG A 38 4.31 19.65 6.74
CA ARG A 38 4.53 18.33 6.14
C ARG A 38 6.01 17.93 6.14
N SER A 39 6.26 16.66 6.42
CA SER A 39 7.52 16.01 6.10
C SER A 39 7.60 15.79 4.59
N VAL A 40 8.69 16.28 3.97
CA VAL A 40 8.80 16.30 2.52
C VAL A 40 9.87 15.33 2.05
N VAL A 41 9.49 14.44 1.16
CA VAL A 41 10.40 13.54 0.44
C VAL A 41 10.33 13.87 -1.05
N VAL A 42 11.49 13.97 -1.70
CA VAL A 42 11.57 14.27 -3.13
C VAL A 42 12.11 13.06 -3.87
N LEU A 43 11.35 12.59 -4.85
CA LEU A 43 11.79 11.53 -5.74
C LEU A 43 12.73 12.10 -6.81
N LYS A 44 13.87 11.47 -7.01
CA LYS A 44 14.83 11.85 -8.07
C LYS A 44 14.35 11.43 -9.48
N LYS A 45 13.44 10.48 -9.53
CA LYS A 45 12.85 9.95 -10.76
C LYS A 45 11.40 9.58 -10.50
N GLU A 46 10.54 9.86 -11.45
CA GLU A 46 9.15 9.43 -11.40
C GLU A 46 9.05 7.91 -11.42
N THR A 47 8.21 7.37 -10.58
CA THR A 47 7.93 5.92 -10.51
C THR A 47 6.48 5.67 -10.11
N PRO A 48 5.80 4.69 -10.73
CA PRO A 48 4.48 4.26 -10.29
C PRO A 48 4.50 3.84 -8.80
N GLY A 49 3.49 4.29 -8.04
CA GLY A 49 3.36 3.95 -6.62
C GLY A 49 4.26 4.76 -5.68
N PHE A 50 5.02 5.72 -6.19
CA PHE A 50 5.95 6.53 -5.39
C PHE A 50 6.88 5.63 -4.52
N ILE A 51 7.34 6.08 -3.37
CA ILE A 51 8.18 5.27 -2.48
C ILE A 51 7.31 4.41 -1.56
N VAL A 52 6.41 5.03 -0.81
CA VAL A 52 5.67 4.34 0.25
C VAL A 52 4.75 3.27 -0.30
N ASN A 53 3.92 3.59 -1.30
CA ASN A 53 2.99 2.61 -1.86
C ASN A 53 3.74 1.47 -2.57
N ARG A 54 4.90 1.75 -3.16
CA ARG A 54 5.74 0.71 -3.78
C ARG A 54 6.34 -0.24 -2.74
N MET A 55 6.84 0.31 -1.62
CA MET A 55 7.35 -0.50 -0.50
C MET A 55 6.24 -1.31 0.16
N LEU A 56 5.07 -0.68 0.36
CA LEU A 56 3.91 -1.35 0.92
C LEU A 56 3.44 -2.50 0.03
N ALA A 57 3.36 -2.28 -1.28
CA ALA A 57 2.98 -3.33 -2.23
C ALA A 57 3.95 -4.52 -2.16
N ALA A 58 5.26 -4.27 -2.11
CA ALA A 58 6.25 -5.33 -1.99
C ALA A 58 6.12 -6.12 -0.68
N LEU A 59 5.86 -5.43 0.44
CA LEU A 59 5.62 -6.07 1.74
C LEU A 59 4.38 -6.95 1.73
N VAL A 60 3.29 -6.45 1.16
CA VAL A 60 2.02 -7.19 1.07
C VAL A 60 2.15 -8.37 0.10
N ASP A 61 2.83 -8.17 -1.02
CA ASP A 61 3.05 -9.24 -2.00
C ASP A 61 3.84 -10.41 -1.39
N GLU A 62 4.90 -10.12 -0.64
CA GLU A 62 5.68 -11.14 0.05
C GLU A 62 4.87 -11.83 1.15
N ALA A 63 4.09 -11.07 1.94
CA ALA A 63 3.22 -11.64 2.95
C ALA A 63 2.17 -12.60 2.34
N TYR A 64 1.62 -12.26 1.19
CA TYR A 64 0.70 -13.12 0.46
C TYR A 64 1.38 -14.38 -0.08
N GLU A 65 2.65 -14.28 -0.49
CA GLU A 65 3.44 -15.43 -0.93
C GLU A 65 3.67 -16.42 0.22
N LEU A 66 4.17 -15.92 1.36
CA LEU A 66 4.39 -16.73 2.56
C LEU A 66 3.12 -17.46 3.02
N TYR A 67 1.97 -16.78 2.95
CA TYR A 67 0.68 -17.38 3.31
C TYR A 67 0.23 -18.42 2.29
N ASP A 68 0.35 -18.14 1.00
CA ASP A 68 -0.05 -19.04 -0.11
C ASP A 68 0.80 -20.32 -0.14
N GLU A 69 2.08 -20.20 0.21
CA GLU A 69 3.01 -21.34 0.37
C GLU A 69 2.79 -22.14 1.66
N GLY A 70 1.93 -21.67 2.56
CA GLY A 70 1.67 -22.33 3.83
C GLY A 70 2.84 -22.26 4.83
N ILE A 71 3.69 -21.23 4.71
CA ILE A 71 4.83 -21.01 5.62
C ILE A 71 4.33 -20.59 7.00
N ALA A 72 3.29 -19.75 7.06
CA ALA A 72 2.64 -19.35 8.30
C ALA A 72 1.22 -18.88 8.06
N GLU A 73 0.39 -18.86 9.12
CA GLU A 73 -0.94 -18.27 9.08
C GLU A 73 -0.84 -16.74 8.99
N PHE A 74 -1.86 -16.10 8.42
CA PHE A 74 -1.83 -14.66 8.19
C PHE A 74 -1.72 -13.85 9.49
N GLU A 75 -2.28 -14.35 10.60
CA GLU A 75 -2.16 -13.74 11.92
C GLU A 75 -0.71 -13.75 12.43
N ASP A 76 0.01 -14.85 12.21
CA ASP A 76 1.41 -14.99 12.65
C ASP A 76 2.32 -14.11 11.82
N ILE A 77 2.08 -13.97 10.51
CA ILE A 77 2.81 -13.04 9.64
C ILE A 77 2.62 -11.61 10.12
N ASP A 78 1.38 -11.20 10.42
CA ASP A 78 1.09 -9.87 10.95
C ASP A 78 1.78 -9.63 12.31
N ILE A 79 1.76 -10.62 13.21
CA ILE A 79 2.48 -10.55 14.49
C ILE A 79 3.98 -10.39 14.27
N ALA A 80 4.56 -11.17 13.35
CA ALA A 80 5.99 -11.10 13.05
C ALA A 80 6.42 -9.70 12.59
N ILE A 81 5.66 -9.10 11.67
CA ILE A 81 5.94 -7.76 11.15
C ILE A 81 5.72 -6.69 12.22
N LYS A 82 4.62 -6.76 12.98
CA LYS A 82 4.34 -5.80 14.06
C LYS A 82 5.39 -5.87 15.17
N LYS A 83 5.81 -7.05 15.57
CA LYS A 83 6.75 -7.22 16.70
C LYS A 83 8.23 -7.22 16.27
N GLY A 84 8.53 -7.78 15.11
CA GLY A 84 9.91 -7.86 14.60
C GLY A 84 10.40 -6.55 13.97
N LEU A 85 9.52 -5.79 13.32
CA LEU A 85 9.85 -4.51 12.66
C LEU A 85 9.24 -3.29 13.35
N ASN A 86 8.50 -3.47 14.44
CA ASN A 86 7.79 -2.40 15.16
C ASN A 86 6.81 -1.62 14.26
N HIS A 87 6.16 -2.30 13.31
CA HIS A 87 5.12 -1.69 12.49
C HIS A 87 3.83 -1.57 13.31
N PRO A 88 3.05 -0.50 13.10
CA PRO A 88 1.77 -0.32 13.80
C PRO A 88 0.70 -1.34 13.38
N LEU A 89 0.77 -1.80 12.13
CA LEU A 89 -0.13 -2.78 11.53
C LEU A 89 0.68 -3.82 10.77
N GLY A 90 0.17 -5.05 10.70
CA GLY A 90 0.72 -6.07 9.83
C GLY A 90 0.21 -5.94 8.38
N PRO A 91 0.82 -6.67 7.42
CA PRO A 91 0.48 -6.57 6.01
C PRO A 91 -0.97 -6.98 5.69
N PHE A 92 -1.54 -7.96 6.38
CA PHE A 92 -2.92 -8.38 6.19
C PHE A 92 -3.92 -7.41 6.81
N GLU A 93 -3.61 -6.85 7.99
CA GLU A 93 -4.38 -5.73 8.56
C GLU A 93 -4.38 -4.53 7.60
N LEU A 94 -3.21 -4.13 7.07
CA LEU A 94 -3.09 -3.04 6.10
C LEU A 94 -3.89 -3.30 4.81
N SER A 95 -3.89 -4.54 4.34
CA SER A 95 -4.67 -4.95 3.17
C SER A 95 -6.17 -4.79 3.40
N ASP A 96 -6.66 -5.19 4.58
CA ASP A 96 -8.05 -5.01 4.98
C ASP A 96 -8.44 -3.53 5.12
N TYR A 97 -7.54 -2.67 5.63
CA TYR A 97 -7.76 -1.22 5.69
C TYR A 97 -7.78 -0.57 4.31
N SER A 98 -6.93 -1.02 3.38
CA SER A 98 -6.86 -0.50 2.01
C SER A 98 -8.04 -0.96 1.16
N GLY A 99 -8.50 -2.16 1.41
CA GLY A 99 -9.52 -2.87 0.64
C GLY A 99 -8.91 -3.94 -0.29
N LEU A 100 -9.34 -5.19 -0.09
CA LEU A 100 -8.81 -6.35 -0.81
C LEU A 100 -9.10 -6.31 -2.31
N ASP A 101 -10.19 -5.68 -2.72
CA ASP A 101 -10.51 -5.42 -4.12
C ASP A 101 -9.47 -4.51 -4.80
N ILE A 102 -8.98 -3.49 -4.10
CA ILE A 102 -7.92 -2.61 -4.63
C ILE A 102 -6.66 -3.43 -4.91
N HIS A 103 -6.24 -4.28 -3.96
CA HIS A 103 -5.08 -5.16 -4.14
C HIS A 103 -5.30 -6.15 -5.29
N TYR A 104 -6.48 -6.78 -5.35
CA TYR A 104 -6.81 -7.74 -6.39
C TYR A 104 -6.78 -7.13 -7.79
N TYR A 105 -7.48 -6.00 -8.00
CA TYR A 105 -7.55 -5.38 -9.32
C TYR A 105 -6.23 -4.73 -9.75
N ALA A 106 -5.45 -4.19 -8.81
CA ALA A 106 -4.11 -3.69 -9.11
C ALA A 106 -3.18 -4.80 -9.61
N LYS A 107 -3.18 -5.97 -8.94
CA LYS A 107 -2.44 -7.16 -9.35
C LYS A 107 -2.94 -7.70 -10.69
N LEU A 108 -4.25 -7.79 -10.87
CA LEU A 108 -4.83 -8.28 -12.13
C LEU A 108 -4.41 -7.41 -13.31
N LYS A 109 -4.52 -6.10 -13.17
CA LYS A 109 -4.08 -5.16 -14.19
C LYS A 109 -2.59 -5.31 -14.51
N LYS A 110 -1.76 -5.42 -13.46
CA LYS A 110 -0.31 -5.60 -13.64
C LYS A 110 0.01 -6.91 -14.37
N PHE A 111 -0.69 -7.99 -14.05
CA PHE A 111 -0.56 -9.28 -14.73
C PHE A 111 -0.99 -9.21 -16.19
N GLU A 112 -2.10 -8.53 -16.49
CA GLU A 112 -2.57 -8.32 -17.87
C GLU A 112 -1.58 -7.52 -18.70
N GLU A 113 -0.86 -6.56 -18.10
CA GLU A 113 0.15 -5.73 -18.77
C GLU A 113 1.51 -6.45 -18.92
N SER A 114 1.94 -7.21 -17.91
CA SER A 114 3.28 -7.82 -17.87
C SER A 114 3.32 -9.27 -18.40
N GLY A 115 2.24 -10.01 -18.22
CA GLY A 115 2.21 -11.47 -18.42
C GLY A 115 3.05 -12.25 -17.40
N ASP A 116 3.64 -11.59 -16.41
CA ASP A 116 4.48 -12.23 -15.39
C ASP A 116 3.61 -12.92 -14.33
N LEU A 117 3.82 -14.23 -14.14
CA LEU A 117 3.06 -15.03 -13.17
C LEU A 117 3.20 -14.52 -11.73
N ARG A 118 4.29 -13.81 -11.40
CA ARG A 118 4.47 -13.17 -10.09
C ARG A 118 3.48 -12.03 -9.83
N ASP A 119 2.94 -11.45 -10.91
CA ASP A 119 1.94 -10.40 -10.84
C ASP A 119 0.51 -10.94 -10.77
N LYS A 120 0.32 -12.25 -11.00
CA LYS A 120 -0.99 -12.88 -10.96
C LYS A 120 -1.59 -12.79 -9.55
N PRO A 121 -2.85 -12.33 -9.42
CA PRO A 121 -3.53 -12.32 -8.12
C PRO A 121 -3.63 -13.73 -7.53
N LYS A 122 -3.38 -13.88 -6.24
CA LYS A 122 -3.53 -15.13 -5.51
C LYS A 122 -4.99 -15.60 -5.49
N THR A 123 -5.20 -16.91 -5.51
CA THR A 123 -6.54 -17.52 -5.55
C THR A 123 -7.38 -17.13 -4.34
N PHE A 124 -6.81 -17.16 -3.14
CA PHE A 124 -7.51 -16.78 -1.91
C PHE A 124 -7.98 -15.31 -1.93
N LEU A 125 -7.20 -14.40 -2.55
CA LEU A 125 -7.57 -12.98 -2.68
C LEU A 125 -8.76 -12.82 -3.62
N LYS A 126 -8.75 -13.53 -4.75
CA LYS A 126 -9.90 -13.58 -5.69
C LYS A 126 -11.16 -14.08 -5.00
N GLU A 127 -11.04 -15.15 -4.22
CA GLU A 127 -12.19 -15.73 -3.50
C GLU A 127 -12.78 -14.76 -2.48
N LYS A 128 -11.95 -14.06 -1.72
CA LYS A 128 -12.40 -13.01 -0.78
C LYS A 128 -13.17 -11.90 -1.50
N VAL A 129 -12.62 -11.41 -2.62
CA VAL A 129 -13.28 -10.36 -3.42
C VAL A 129 -14.63 -10.82 -3.96
N LEU A 130 -14.71 -12.05 -4.51
CA LEU A 130 -15.96 -12.60 -5.01
C LEU A 130 -17.01 -12.81 -3.91
N LYS A 131 -16.60 -13.10 -2.67
CA LYS A 131 -17.48 -13.22 -1.49
C LYS A 131 -17.91 -11.87 -0.92
N GLY A 132 -17.32 -10.76 -1.38
CA GLY A 132 -17.57 -9.43 -0.82
C GLY A 132 -16.85 -9.18 0.52
N ASP A 133 -15.91 -10.02 0.90
CA ASP A 133 -15.05 -9.90 2.08
C ASP A 133 -13.90 -8.91 1.75
N LEU A 134 -14.20 -7.60 1.65
CA LEU A 134 -13.28 -6.59 1.12
C LEU A 134 -12.47 -5.86 2.19
N GLY A 135 -12.50 -6.29 3.44
CA GLY A 135 -11.82 -5.67 4.56
C GLY A 135 -12.74 -4.79 5.42
N VAL A 136 -12.14 -3.76 6.03
CA VAL A 136 -12.83 -2.86 6.98
C VAL A 136 -14.12 -2.26 6.42
N LYS A 137 -14.11 -1.83 5.16
CA LYS A 137 -15.27 -1.20 4.49
C LYS A 137 -16.51 -2.09 4.39
N THR A 138 -16.32 -3.41 4.43
CA THR A 138 -17.43 -4.40 4.42
C THR A 138 -17.63 -5.09 5.77
N GLY A 139 -16.79 -4.78 6.77
CA GLY A 139 -16.80 -5.40 8.10
C GLY A 139 -16.10 -6.75 8.15
N LYS A 140 -15.56 -7.23 7.04
CA LYS A 140 -14.83 -8.51 6.95
C LYS A 140 -13.83 -8.50 5.81
N GLY A 141 -12.65 -9.04 6.08
CA GLY A 141 -11.59 -9.30 5.12
C GLY A 141 -10.82 -10.55 5.53
N PHE A 142 -9.53 -10.42 5.83
CA PHE A 142 -8.79 -11.42 6.57
C PHE A 142 -9.29 -11.48 8.00
N TYR A 143 -9.52 -10.32 8.59
CA TYR A 143 -10.08 -10.16 9.93
C TYR A 143 -11.58 -9.82 9.86
N LYS A 144 -12.22 -9.89 11.05
CA LYS A 144 -13.58 -9.39 11.25
C LYS A 144 -13.52 -8.04 11.94
N TYR A 145 -14.32 -7.10 11.46
CA TYR A 145 -14.42 -5.75 11.98
C TYR A 145 -15.85 -5.48 12.43
N ASN A 146 -16.03 -5.08 13.66
CA ASN A 146 -17.34 -4.62 14.12
C ASN A 146 -17.63 -3.28 13.43
N LYS A 147 -18.81 -3.14 12.85
CA LYS A 147 -19.30 -1.83 12.42
C LYS A 147 -19.66 -1.07 13.71
N GLU A 148 -18.86 -0.06 14.06
CA GLU A 148 -19.29 0.93 15.02
C GLU A 148 -20.44 1.77 14.47
#